data_083714311d3410881c5c3838a7a46051
#
_entry.id   083714311d3410881c5c3838a7a46051
#
_cell.length_a   1.000
_cell.length_b   1.000
_cell.length_c   1.000
_cell.angle_alpha   90.00
_cell.angle_beta   90.00
_cell.angle_gamma   90.00
#
_symmetry.space_group_name_H-M   'P 1'
#
loop_
_entity.id
_entity.type
_entity.pdbx_description
1 polymer ?
#
loop_
_entity_poly.entity_id
_entity_poly.type
_entity_poly.pdbx_seq_one_letter_code
_entity_poly.pdbx_strand_id
1 'polypeptide(L)'
;MGGKFLKALSLAMIAGVFFIFGGAAPARFPAGTSVDGTDISGLTYARAEEAVRRELRGRLMQKRLRIVVDGKTFDFRYPEINVKTDMRAALTSARKGGAHALAKRYYLVSGDTVLRGICDTFYQKSENAEMIFDASAREPFSYRAEKSGRFLEGAVLERAAEASLGGGFEEIRLQTVRAPARDTVQKLRDLTCLLGSFTTKFSRAAAARAGNIALAGKKLNGTVLAAGEEFSFNRTVGERTRANGFSEAPVIFDGEFISGVGGGVCQASTTVYNAALLAGMEITEYHPHSLSVGYVEPSFDAMVSGKNCDLRFVNRTGAPVYLTCRVENGAITVSLYGKKSAYTFRRESVVTEKISPPEPEYAEDGNAKLRSAKDGLKSCGYLVRYRQGVAVEKKLIRKDSYAPVRAVLPKPEEKEEDITPNFTIS
;
A
#
# COMPACT_ATOMS: atom_id res chain seq x y z
N MET A 1 3.88 -46.40 -47.10
CA MET A 1 2.96 -46.45 -48.21
C MET A 1 2.90 -45.02 -48.77
N GLY A 2 3.54 -44.60 -49.81
CA GLY A 2 3.77 -45.24 -51.12
C GLY A 2 2.86 -44.59 -52.11
N GLY A 3 3.44 -43.80 -53.01
CA GLY A 3 2.67 -43.27 -54.12
C GLY A 3 3.42 -42.20 -54.91
N LYS A 4 4.37 -42.58 -55.70
CA LYS A 4 4.99 -41.83 -56.82
C LYS A 4 4.00 -41.69 -57.96
N PHE A 5 3.99 -40.60 -58.70
CA PHE A 5 3.73 -40.50 -60.16
C PHE A 5 4.25 -39.16 -60.65
N LEU A 6 5.31 -39.05 -61.33
CA LEU A 6 5.68 -39.32 -62.71
C LEU A 6 5.14 -38.28 -63.73
N LYS A 7 6.09 -37.46 -64.21
CA LYS A 7 6.36 -36.83 -65.48
C LYS A 7 5.24 -36.79 -66.52
N ALA A 8 5.07 -35.57 -67.08
CA ALA A 8 4.85 -35.45 -68.52
C ALA A 8 5.56 -34.19 -69.06
N LEU A 9 6.54 -34.40 -69.90
CA LEU A 9 7.24 -33.43 -70.74
C LEU A 9 6.31 -33.09 -71.90
N SER A 10 5.98 -31.79 -72.12
CA SER A 10 5.49 -31.36 -73.40
C SER A 10 6.35 -30.20 -73.92
N LEU A 11 7.14 -30.49 -74.90
CA LEU A 11 7.97 -29.63 -75.72
C LEU A 11 7.01 -28.79 -76.59
N ALA A 12 6.82 -27.47 -76.27
CA ALA A 12 6.22 -26.55 -77.23
C ALA A 12 7.27 -25.59 -77.75
N MET A 13 7.63 -25.74 -78.96
CA MET A 13 8.46 -24.84 -79.78
C MET A 13 7.67 -23.53 -79.92
N ILE A 14 8.11 -22.42 -79.29
CA ILE A 14 7.57 -21.08 -79.55
C ILE A 14 8.64 -20.30 -80.31
N ALA A 15 8.28 -19.96 -81.50
CA ALA A 15 9.02 -19.10 -82.43
C ALA A 15 9.36 -17.76 -81.75
N GLY A 16 10.62 -17.37 -81.85
CA GLY A 16 11.14 -16.12 -81.35
C GLY A 16 10.48 -14.93 -82.04
N VAL A 17 9.64 -14.19 -81.32
CA VAL A 17 9.35 -12.82 -81.69
C VAL A 17 10.32 -11.94 -80.91
N PHE A 18 11.40 -11.53 -81.58
CA PHE A 18 12.23 -10.44 -81.12
C PHE A 18 11.41 -9.15 -81.14
N PHE A 19 10.75 -8.83 -79.96
CA PHE A 19 10.34 -7.45 -79.69
C PHE A 19 11.62 -6.65 -79.46
N ILE A 20 12.07 -5.92 -80.47
CA ILE A 20 12.99 -4.80 -80.27
C ILE A 20 12.19 -3.75 -79.44
N PHE A 21 12.32 -3.82 -78.13
CA PHE A 21 11.97 -2.68 -77.30
C PHE A 21 12.94 -1.56 -77.68
N GLY A 22 12.51 -0.68 -78.55
CA GLY A 22 13.08 0.63 -78.74
C GLY A 22 13.00 1.39 -77.41
N GLY A 23 13.95 1.16 -76.54
CA GLY A 23 14.06 1.87 -75.27
C GLY A 23 14.27 3.34 -75.58
N ALA A 24 13.27 4.17 -75.36
CA ALA A 24 13.50 5.60 -75.37
C ALA A 24 14.67 5.89 -74.45
N ALA A 25 15.68 6.62 -75.02
CA ALA A 25 16.89 6.99 -74.23
C ALA A 25 16.43 7.59 -72.89
N PRO A 26 16.98 7.17 -71.73
CA PRO A 26 16.52 7.62 -70.44
C PRO A 26 16.57 9.16 -70.35
N ALA A 27 15.44 9.75 -69.98
CA ALA A 27 15.28 11.21 -69.90
C ALA A 27 16.43 11.81 -69.06
N ARG A 28 17.07 12.84 -69.64
CA ARG A 28 18.19 13.54 -69.04
C ARG A 28 17.74 14.88 -68.49
N PHE A 29 18.40 15.38 -67.42
CA PHE A 29 18.15 16.71 -66.89
C PHE A 29 18.55 17.80 -67.90
N PRO A 30 17.79 18.91 -68.00
CA PRO A 30 18.11 20.05 -68.87
C PRO A 30 19.47 20.68 -68.50
N ALA A 31 20.08 21.40 -69.51
CA ALA A 31 21.27 22.17 -69.25
C ALA A 31 21.04 23.27 -68.21
N GLY A 32 22.05 23.57 -67.36
CA GLY A 32 21.94 24.52 -66.26
C GLY A 32 21.12 24.03 -65.05
N THR A 33 20.85 22.71 -64.97
CA THR A 33 20.14 22.15 -63.83
C THR A 33 21.07 21.75 -62.71
N SER A 34 20.80 22.21 -61.47
CA SER A 34 21.57 21.81 -60.29
C SER A 34 20.66 21.45 -59.11
N VAL A 35 21.14 20.58 -58.22
CA VAL A 35 20.51 20.24 -56.96
C VAL A 35 21.51 20.45 -55.84
N ASP A 36 21.17 21.29 -54.90
CA ASP A 36 21.99 21.72 -53.74
C ASP A 36 23.41 22.14 -54.14
N GLY A 37 23.51 22.85 -55.28
CA GLY A 37 24.77 23.33 -55.87
C GLY A 37 25.54 22.27 -56.68
N THR A 38 25.06 21.04 -56.79
CA THR A 38 25.64 19.97 -57.61
C THR A 38 25.05 20.07 -59.00
N ASP A 39 25.89 20.32 -60.05
CA ASP A 39 25.46 20.29 -61.45
C ASP A 39 25.07 18.86 -61.88
N ILE A 40 23.83 18.73 -62.35
CA ILE A 40 23.26 17.48 -62.87
C ILE A 40 22.86 17.56 -64.34
N SER A 41 23.28 18.60 -65.02
CA SER A 41 23.00 18.83 -66.44
C SER A 41 23.35 17.63 -67.26
N GLY A 42 22.45 17.19 -68.18
CA GLY A 42 22.64 16.04 -69.09
C GLY A 42 22.72 14.68 -68.40
N LEU A 43 22.64 14.58 -67.09
CA LEU A 43 22.65 13.29 -66.39
C LEU A 43 21.27 12.60 -66.47
N THR A 44 21.25 11.28 -66.39
CA THR A 44 20.03 10.52 -66.11
C THR A 44 19.67 10.64 -64.63
N TYR A 45 18.42 10.33 -64.26
CA TYR A 45 17.96 10.41 -62.88
C TYR A 45 18.88 9.65 -61.90
N ALA A 46 19.24 8.40 -62.24
CA ALA A 46 20.11 7.59 -61.39
C ALA A 46 21.51 8.20 -61.22
N ARG A 47 22.12 8.71 -62.32
CA ARG A 47 23.44 9.36 -62.24
C ARG A 47 23.37 10.70 -61.50
N ALA A 48 22.31 11.46 -61.64
CA ALA A 48 22.09 12.70 -60.90
C ALA A 48 21.96 12.42 -59.40
N GLU A 49 21.16 11.41 -59.02
CA GLU A 49 21.02 10.98 -57.64
C GLU A 49 22.37 10.57 -57.04
N GLU A 50 23.15 9.79 -57.77
CA GLU A 50 24.49 9.36 -57.35
C GLU A 50 25.44 10.55 -57.18
N ALA A 51 25.43 11.50 -58.13
CA ALA A 51 26.28 12.69 -58.10
C ALA A 51 25.96 13.58 -56.87
N VAL A 52 24.69 13.87 -56.65
CA VAL A 52 24.24 14.67 -55.50
C VAL A 52 24.55 13.93 -54.19
N ARG A 53 24.30 12.65 -54.12
CA ARG A 53 24.60 11.80 -52.96
C ARG A 53 26.10 11.80 -52.64
N ARG A 54 26.96 11.66 -53.62
CA ARG A 54 28.42 11.67 -53.45
C ARG A 54 28.90 13.01 -52.92
N GLU A 55 28.40 14.12 -53.45
CA GLU A 55 28.76 15.47 -53.01
C GLU A 55 28.31 15.74 -51.56
N LEU A 56 27.05 15.42 -51.23
CA LEU A 56 26.53 15.56 -49.89
C LEU A 56 27.29 14.69 -48.89
N ARG A 57 27.65 13.46 -49.29
CA ARG A 57 28.46 12.57 -48.47
C ARG A 57 29.84 13.13 -48.21
N GLY A 58 30.50 13.71 -49.24
CA GLY A 58 31.79 14.38 -49.11
C GLY A 58 31.75 15.53 -48.10
N ARG A 59 30.69 16.37 -48.15
CA ARG A 59 30.48 17.46 -47.20
C ARG A 59 30.21 16.92 -45.77
N LEU A 60 29.46 15.82 -45.65
CA LEU A 60 29.13 15.21 -44.37
C LEU A 60 30.34 14.61 -43.65
N MET A 61 31.28 14.04 -44.39
CA MET A 61 32.52 13.46 -43.87
C MET A 61 33.39 14.44 -43.06
N GLN A 62 33.25 15.73 -43.31
CA GLN A 62 33.99 16.79 -42.61
C GLN A 62 33.24 17.34 -41.38
N LYS A 63 31.98 16.94 -41.17
CA LYS A 63 31.14 17.43 -40.11
C LYS A 63 31.18 16.52 -38.88
N ARG A 64 30.94 17.10 -37.73
CA ARG A 64 30.83 16.40 -36.44
C ARG A 64 29.52 16.79 -35.80
N LEU A 65 28.80 15.81 -35.23
CA LEU A 65 27.68 16.03 -34.34
C LEU A 65 28.23 15.97 -32.91
N ARG A 66 28.25 17.13 -32.22
CA ARG A 66 28.70 17.22 -30.84
C ARG A 66 27.48 17.39 -29.94
N ILE A 67 27.38 16.48 -28.98
CA ILE A 67 26.28 16.46 -27.98
C ILE A 67 26.90 16.51 -26.58
N VAL A 68 26.49 17.49 -25.79
CA VAL A 68 26.90 17.65 -24.40
C VAL A 68 25.68 17.42 -23.50
N VAL A 69 25.76 16.43 -22.61
CA VAL A 69 24.70 16.10 -21.65
C VAL A 69 25.30 16.11 -20.26
N ASP A 70 24.79 16.95 -19.37
CA ASP A 70 25.31 17.14 -18.00
C ASP A 70 26.84 17.29 -17.95
N GLY A 71 27.40 18.00 -18.93
CA GLY A 71 28.86 18.24 -19.06
C GLY A 71 29.66 17.09 -19.70
N LYS A 72 29.07 15.94 -19.96
CA LYS A 72 29.71 14.85 -20.69
C LYS A 72 29.54 15.05 -22.19
N THR A 73 30.64 15.05 -22.95
CA THR A 73 30.66 15.28 -24.39
C THR A 73 30.68 13.98 -25.18
N PHE A 74 29.88 13.93 -26.24
CA PHE A 74 29.85 12.87 -27.24
C PHE A 74 30.09 13.51 -28.61
N ASP A 75 31.10 13.02 -29.35
CA ASP A 75 31.48 13.49 -30.69
C ASP A 75 31.30 12.37 -31.69
N PHE A 76 30.45 12.57 -32.69
CA PHE A 76 30.19 11.59 -33.72
C PHE A 76 30.55 12.14 -35.11
N ARG A 77 31.09 11.29 -35.94
CA ARG A 77 31.37 11.57 -37.34
C ARG A 77 30.52 10.66 -38.23
N TYR A 78 30.28 11.07 -39.46
CA TYR A 78 29.76 10.14 -40.45
C TYR A 78 30.84 9.07 -40.76
N PRO A 79 30.55 7.74 -40.82
CA PRO A 79 29.21 7.12 -40.84
C PRO A 79 28.74 6.59 -39.47
N GLU A 80 29.32 7.02 -38.34
CA GLU A 80 28.95 6.55 -37.00
C GLU A 80 27.48 6.83 -36.65
N ILE A 81 26.93 7.93 -37.21
CA ILE A 81 25.51 8.25 -37.13
C ILE A 81 24.79 7.95 -38.44
N ASN A 82 23.58 7.39 -38.32
CA ASN A 82 22.78 7.01 -39.50
C ASN A 82 21.99 8.20 -40.04
N VAL A 83 22.63 8.96 -40.92
CA VAL A 83 22.06 10.15 -41.56
C VAL A 83 21.60 9.83 -42.98
N LYS A 84 20.42 10.28 -43.34
CA LYS A 84 19.83 10.18 -44.68
C LYS A 84 19.58 11.57 -45.27
N THR A 85 19.37 11.59 -46.55
CA THR A 85 19.04 12.78 -47.33
C THR A 85 17.80 12.47 -48.17
N ASP A 86 16.81 13.35 -48.14
CA ASP A 86 15.66 13.23 -49.06
C ASP A 86 15.91 14.06 -50.32
N MET A 87 16.33 13.37 -51.37
CA MET A 87 16.61 13.96 -52.66
C MET A 87 15.45 13.82 -53.65
N ARG A 88 14.46 12.97 -53.36
CA ARG A 88 13.44 12.56 -54.34
C ARG A 88 12.62 13.75 -54.84
N ALA A 89 12.17 14.60 -53.95
CA ALA A 89 11.37 15.76 -54.31
C ALA A 89 12.16 16.78 -55.13
N ALA A 90 13.40 17.06 -54.73
CA ALA A 90 14.30 18.00 -55.43
C ALA A 90 14.66 17.50 -56.83
N LEU A 91 15.05 16.23 -57.01
CA LEU A 91 15.33 15.63 -58.31
C LEU A 91 14.08 15.55 -59.21
N THR A 92 12.90 15.34 -58.62
CA THR A 92 11.65 15.36 -59.40
C THR A 92 11.34 16.78 -59.92
N SER A 93 11.51 17.79 -59.11
CA SER A 93 11.34 19.20 -59.50
C SER A 93 12.39 19.66 -60.51
N ALA A 94 13.62 19.21 -60.36
CA ALA A 94 14.74 19.53 -61.24
C ALA A 94 14.55 19.06 -62.71
N ARG A 95 13.61 18.18 -62.99
CA ARG A 95 13.23 17.81 -64.38
C ARG A 95 12.77 18.99 -65.23
N LYS A 96 12.34 20.08 -64.58
CA LYS A 96 11.92 21.31 -65.25
C LYS A 96 13.11 22.27 -65.55
N GLY A 97 14.32 21.90 -65.16
CA GLY A 97 15.52 22.73 -65.24
C GLY A 97 15.65 23.72 -64.09
N GLY A 98 16.82 24.37 -63.98
CA GLY A 98 17.10 25.37 -62.94
C GLY A 98 17.77 24.86 -61.67
N ALA A 99 17.99 25.76 -60.70
CA ALA A 99 18.59 25.40 -59.43
C ALA A 99 17.55 25.01 -58.40
N HIS A 100 17.75 23.89 -57.74
CA HIS A 100 16.85 23.35 -56.72
C HIS A 100 17.64 23.08 -55.43
N ALA A 101 17.05 23.47 -54.27
CA ALA A 101 17.58 23.14 -52.97
C ALA A 101 16.89 21.90 -52.39
N LEU A 102 17.61 21.15 -51.56
CA LEU A 102 17.01 20.10 -50.75
C LEU A 102 16.20 20.70 -49.60
N ALA A 103 14.99 20.25 -49.43
CA ALA A 103 14.14 20.67 -48.29
C ALA A 103 14.75 20.23 -46.96
N LYS A 104 15.33 19.01 -46.93
CA LYS A 104 16.13 18.51 -45.80
C LYS A 104 17.40 17.90 -46.34
N ARG A 105 18.55 18.57 -46.04
CA ARG A 105 19.86 18.04 -46.47
C ARG A 105 20.22 16.78 -45.72
N TYR A 106 20.01 16.79 -44.42
CA TYR A 106 20.34 15.69 -43.54
C TYR A 106 19.22 15.50 -42.52
N TYR A 107 18.87 14.26 -42.25
CA TYR A 107 17.97 13.88 -41.16
C TYR A 107 18.39 12.53 -40.58
N LEU A 108 18.10 12.33 -39.31
CA LEU A 108 18.36 11.07 -38.60
C LEU A 108 17.33 10.02 -39.01
N VAL A 109 17.77 8.77 -39.02
CA VAL A 109 16.83 7.65 -39.07
C VAL A 109 16.27 7.48 -37.67
N SER A 110 14.96 7.49 -37.55
CA SER A 110 14.27 7.26 -36.26
C SER A 110 14.75 5.97 -35.60
N GLY A 111 15.02 6.03 -34.27
CA GLY A 111 15.55 4.90 -33.51
C GLY A 111 17.06 4.65 -33.71
N ASP A 112 17.83 5.66 -34.06
CA ASP A 112 19.29 5.56 -34.18
C ASP A 112 19.92 4.95 -32.91
N THR A 113 20.76 3.92 -33.12
CA THR A 113 21.36 3.16 -31.99
C THR A 113 22.36 3.98 -31.19
N VAL A 114 23.03 4.96 -31.86
CA VAL A 114 23.99 5.85 -31.19
C VAL A 114 23.28 6.80 -30.22
N LEU A 115 22.20 7.44 -30.68
CA LEU A 115 21.40 8.33 -29.81
C LEU A 115 20.76 7.55 -28.66
N ARG A 116 20.30 6.32 -28.92
CA ARG A 116 19.80 5.43 -27.86
C ARG A 116 20.89 5.13 -26.84
N GLY A 117 22.11 4.80 -27.29
CA GLY A 117 23.26 4.56 -26.41
C GLY A 117 23.61 5.75 -25.51
N ILE A 118 23.42 7.00 -25.99
CA ILE A 118 23.56 8.19 -25.14
C ILE A 118 22.47 8.18 -24.06
N CYS A 119 21.19 7.95 -24.41
CA CYS A 119 20.09 7.88 -23.44
C CYS A 119 20.36 6.80 -22.40
N ASP A 120 20.80 5.61 -22.81
CA ASP A 120 21.11 4.48 -21.91
C ASP A 120 22.25 4.82 -20.93
N THR A 121 23.24 5.63 -21.37
CA THR A 121 24.33 6.10 -20.50
C THR A 121 23.84 6.91 -19.30
N PHE A 122 22.75 7.65 -19.48
CA PHE A 122 22.18 8.52 -18.44
C PHE A 122 20.97 7.91 -17.75
N TYR A 123 20.53 6.72 -18.18
CA TYR A 123 19.39 6.07 -17.53
C TYR A 123 19.77 5.54 -16.15
N GLN A 124 19.13 6.06 -15.14
CA GLN A 124 19.17 5.55 -13.78
C GLN A 124 17.73 5.31 -13.29
N LYS A 125 17.43 4.07 -12.99
CA LYS A 125 16.11 3.68 -12.45
C LYS A 125 15.88 4.32 -11.10
N SER A 126 14.67 4.82 -10.84
CA SER A 126 14.25 5.21 -9.49
C SER A 126 14.03 3.97 -8.61
N GLU A 127 14.37 4.08 -7.34
CA GLU A 127 14.08 3.08 -6.30
C GLU A 127 12.99 3.62 -5.40
N ASN A 128 11.94 2.85 -5.14
CA ASN A 128 10.87 3.23 -4.22
C ASN A 128 11.37 3.17 -2.77
N ALA A 129 10.76 3.98 -1.90
CA ALA A 129 10.91 3.81 -0.47
C ALA A 129 10.32 2.46 -0.04
N GLU A 130 10.90 1.89 1.00
CA GLU A 130 10.41 0.65 1.62
C GLU A 130 10.07 0.91 3.08
N MET A 131 8.99 0.28 3.55
CA MET A 131 8.57 0.28 4.93
C MET A 131 8.83 -1.10 5.53
N ILE A 132 9.42 -1.12 6.73
CA ILE A 132 9.64 -2.31 7.54
C ILE A 132 8.76 -2.19 8.78
N PHE A 133 7.89 -3.17 9.00
CA PHE A 133 7.05 -3.28 10.18
C PHE A 133 7.64 -4.29 11.15
N ASP A 134 8.00 -3.84 12.35
CA ASP A 134 8.44 -4.66 13.48
C ASP A 134 7.56 -4.33 14.69
N ALA A 135 6.58 -5.19 14.94
CA ALA A 135 5.65 -5.01 16.06
C ALA A 135 6.32 -5.10 17.44
N SER A 136 7.53 -5.65 17.54
CA SER A 136 8.30 -5.74 18.80
C SER A 136 9.07 -4.46 19.12
N ALA A 137 9.40 -3.66 18.11
CA ALA A 137 10.14 -2.41 18.26
C ALA A 137 9.30 -1.34 18.96
N ARG A 138 9.94 -0.43 19.72
CA ARG A 138 9.25 0.71 20.35
C ARG A 138 8.57 1.61 19.31
N GLU A 139 9.29 1.89 18.22
CA GLU A 139 8.78 2.51 17.01
C GLU A 139 8.54 1.39 15.98
N PRO A 140 7.28 0.99 15.71
CA PRO A 140 7.01 -0.23 14.96
C PRO A 140 7.29 -0.11 13.46
N PHE A 141 7.58 1.09 12.96
CA PHE A 141 7.87 1.33 11.54
C PHE A 141 9.22 2.00 11.36
N SER A 142 10.01 1.42 10.46
CA SER A 142 11.22 2.04 9.94
C SER A 142 11.13 2.13 8.41
N TYR A 143 11.90 3.05 7.81
CA TYR A 143 11.79 3.36 6.39
C TYR A 143 13.19 3.41 5.76
N ARG A 144 13.32 2.75 4.60
CA ARG A 144 14.43 2.98 3.69
C ARG A 144 13.99 4.05 2.68
N ALA A 145 14.79 5.11 2.53
CA ALA A 145 14.45 6.23 1.67
C ALA A 145 14.45 5.81 0.20
N GLU A 146 13.58 6.45 -0.55
CA GLU A 146 13.55 6.38 -2.01
C GLU A 146 14.78 7.01 -2.63
N LYS A 147 15.14 6.55 -3.83
CA LYS A 147 16.11 7.22 -4.68
C LYS A 147 15.46 7.64 -5.98
N SER A 148 15.63 8.90 -6.34
CA SER A 148 15.20 9.36 -7.65
C SER A 148 16.11 8.82 -8.72
N GLY A 149 15.54 8.39 -9.82
CA GLY A 149 16.24 8.12 -11.05
C GLY A 149 16.51 9.39 -11.85
N ARG A 150 17.11 9.21 -13.01
CA ARG A 150 17.27 10.24 -14.04
C ARG A 150 17.29 9.61 -15.41
N PHE A 151 16.97 10.37 -16.42
CA PHE A 151 17.03 9.93 -17.82
C PHE A 151 17.18 11.13 -18.76
N LEU A 152 17.71 10.88 -19.93
CA LEU A 152 17.69 11.82 -21.04
C LEU A 152 16.47 11.52 -21.92
N GLU A 153 15.66 12.53 -22.20
CA GLU A 153 14.50 12.35 -23.08
C GLU A 153 14.94 12.14 -24.53
N GLY A 154 14.77 10.91 -25.04
CA GLY A 154 15.16 10.53 -26.39
C GLY A 154 14.56 11.41 -27.47
N ALA A 155 13.28 11.78 -27.36
CA ALA A 155 12.61 12.65 -28.31
C ALA A 155 13.17 14.09 -28.32
N VAL A 156 13.67 14.58 -27.18
CA VAL A 156 14.33 15.89 -27.10
C VAL A 156 15.71 15.81 -27.78
N LEU A 157 16.46 14.74 -27.49
CA LEU A 157 17.76 14.49 -28.12
C LEU A 157 17.64 14.34 -29.65
N GLU A 158 16.68 13.55 -30.16
CA GLU A 158 16.44 13.35 -31.58
C GLU A 158 16.11 14.69 -32.29
N ARG A 159 15.18 15.48 -31.73
CA ARG A 159 14.83 16.79 -32.29
C ARG A 159 16.02 17.76 -32.31
N ALA A 160 16.80 17.80 -31.23
CA ALA A 160 17.98 18.63 -31.15
C ALA A 160 19.05 18.22 -32.14
N ALA A 161 19.27 16.89 -32.33
CA ALA A 161 20.19 16.36 -33.31
C ALA A 161 19.75 16.66 -34.75
N GLU A 162 18.46 16.53 -35.06
CA GLU A 162 17.93 16.93 -36.39
C GLU A 162 18.10 18.44 -36.66
N ALA A 163 17.82 19.29 -35.65
CA ALA A 163 18.00 20.73 -35.78
C ALA A 163 19.48 21.09 -36.03
N SER A 164 20.40 20.48 -35.29
CA SER A 164 21.85 20.68 -35.48
C SER A 164 22.31 20.23 -36.88
N LEU A 165 21.84 19.07 -37.34
CA LEU A 165 22.15 18.58 -38.70
C LEU A 165 21.63 19.54 -39.79
N GLY A 166 20.46 20.13 -39.60
CA GLY A 166 19.87 21.11 -40.52
C GLY A 166 20.54 22.49 -40.48
N GLY A 167 21.00 22.92 -39.30
CA GLY A 167 21.50 24.26 -39.05
C GLY A 167 23.00 24.48 -39.14
N GLY A 168 23.80 23.48 -39.55
CA GLY A 168 25.25 23.63 -39.72
C GLY A 168 26.11 22.88 -38.70
N PHE A 169 25.55 21.94 -37.94
CA PHE A 169 26.25 21.10 -36.96
C PHE A 169 26.68 21.87 -35.69
N GLU A 170 25.76 22.69 -35.16
CA GLU A 170 25.97 23.35 -33.91
C GLU A 170 26.01 22.37 -32.73
N GLU A 171 26.75 22.71 -31.70
CA GLU A 171 26.83 21.92 -30.47
C GLU A 171 25.48 21.85 -29.77
N ILE A 172 25.05 20.65 -29.42
CA ILE A 172 23.82 20.38 -28.69
C ILE A 172 24.13 20.30 -27.20
N ARG A 173 23.45 21.11 -26.37
CA ARG A 173 23.55 21.06 -24.92
C ARG A 173 22.23 20.63 -24.32
N LEU A 174 22.22 19.52 -23.58
CA LEU A 174 21.05 18.96 -22.94
C LEU A 174 21.35 18.64 -21.47
N GLN A 175 20.29 18.50 -20.70
CA GLN A 175 20.33 18.05 -19.31
C GLN A 175 19.43 16.85 -19.15
N THR A 176 19.79 15.98 -18.20
CA THR A 176 18.92 14.88 -17.78
C THR A 176 17.74 15.37 -16.97
N VAL A 177 16.64 14.64 -17.04
CA VAL A 177 15.43 14.89 -16.28
C VAL A 177 15.38 13.93 -15.09
N ARG A 178 14.97 14.43 -13.92
CA ARG A 178 14.76 13.64 -12.73
C ARG A 178 13.53 12.74 -12.88
N ALA A 179 13.68 11.44 -12.62
CA ALA A 179 12.59 10.46 -12.51
C ALA A 179 12.28 10.22 -11.03
N PRO A 180 11.24 10.85 -10.46
CA PRO A 180 10.90 10.63 -9.06
C PRO A 180 10.46 9.18 -8.82
N ALA A 181 10.73 8.66 -7.62
CA ALA A 181 10.18 7.40 -7.17
C ALA A 181 8.65 7.50 -7.03
N ARG A 182 7.94 6.41 -7.31
CA ARG A 182 6.49 6.32 -7.16
C ARG A 182 6.08 6.38 -5.69
N ASP A 183 6.78 5.63 -4.84
CA ASP A 183 6.51 5.51 -3.42
C ASP A 183 7.64 6.20 -2.65
N THR A 184 7.28 7.18 -1.84
CA THR A 184 8.19 7.98 -1.02
C THR A 184 8.00 7.66 0.45
N VAL A 185 9.01 7.94 1.29
CA VAL A 185 8.89 7.82 2.75
C VAL A 185 7.67 8.59 3.27
N GLN A 186 7.39 9.76 2.72
CA GLN A 186 6.24 10.56 3.15
C GLN A 186 4.91 9.86 2.86
N LYS A 187 4.74 9.26 1.68
CA LYS A 187 3.54 8.46 1.35
C LYS A 187 3.40 7.26 2.27
N LEU A 188 4.50 6.56 2.58
CA LEU A 188 4.48 5.41 3.50
C LEU A 188 4.13 5.83 4.92
N ARG A 189 4.64 6.96 5.40
CA ARG A 189 4.26 7.52 6.71
C ARG A 189 2.78 7.85 6.80
N ASP A 190 2.18 8.36 5.72
CA ASP A 190 0.73 8.62 5.68
C ASP A 190 -0.11 7.32 5.71
N LEU A 191 0.49 6.17 5.41
CA LEU A 191 -0.13 4.84 5.48
C LEU A 191 0.13 4.12 6.82
N THR A 192 0.93 4.69 7.72
CA THR A 192 1.35 4.10 8.99
C THR A 192 1.12 5.03 10.19
N CYS A 193 0.14 5.95 10.07
CA CYS A 193 -0.25 6.84 11.16
C CYS A 193 -0.94 6.05 12.28
N LEU A 194 -0.73 6.48 13.53
CA LEU A 194 -1.54 5.99 14.66
C LEU A 194 -3.00 6.42 14.45
N LEU A 195 -3.90 5.44 14.33
CA LEU A 195 -5.33 5.64 14.16
C LEU A 195 -6.05 5.66 15.51
N GLY A 196 -5.68 4.74 16.40
CA GLY A 196 -6.27 4.63 17.74
C GLY A 196 -5.42 3.76 18.65
N SER A 197 -5.41 4.08 19.94
CA SER A 197 -4.71 3.31 20.96
C SER A 197 -5.52 3.28 22.23
N PHE A 198 -5.50 2.15 22.93
CA PHE A 198 -6.15 2.00 24.22
C PHE A 198 -5.32 1.16 25.17
N THR A 199 -5.40 1.49 26.47
CA THR A 199 -4.66 0.81 27.53
C THR A 199 -5.61 0.44 28.65
N THR A 200 -5.51 -0.80 29.14
CA THR A 200 -6.13 -1.20 30.41
C THR A 200 -5.10 -1.71 31.40
N LYS A 201 -5.31 -1.44 32.69
CA LYS A 201 -4.40 -1.84 33.77
C LYS A 201 -4.90 -3.11 34.48
N PHE A 202 -3.98 -3.94 34.95
CA PHE A 202 -4.28 -5.13 35.75
C PHE A 202 -3.25 -5.34 36.86
N SER A 203 -3.68 -6.06 37.92
CA SER A 203 -2.78 -6.39 39.03
C SER A 203 -1.77 -7.47 38.63
N ARG A 204 -0.49 -7.23 38.88
CA ARG A 204 0.59 -8.20 38.69
C ARG A 204 0.60 -9.31 39.78
N ALA A 205 -0.04 -9.08 40.92
CA ALA A 205 -0.09 -10.04 42.02
C ALA A 205 -0.80 -11.35 41.62
N ALA A 206 -1.77 -11.30 40.71
CA ALA A 206 -2.46 -12.47 40.16
C ALA A 206 -1.63 -13.03 38.97
N ALA A 207 -0.54 -13.73 39.21
CA ALA A 207 0.44 -14.16 38.20
C ALA A 207 -0.18 -14.95 37.04
N ALA A 208 -1.06 -15.92 37.31
CA ALA A 208 -1.73 -16.70 36.28
C ALA A 208 -2.58 -15.84 35.35
N ARG A 209 -3.35 -14.90 35.89
CA ARG A 209 -4.15 -13.93 35.13
C ARG A 209 -3.28 -13.00 34.29
N ALA A 210 -2.20 -12.49 34.87
CA ALA A 210 -1.25 -11.63 34.19
C ALA A 210 -0.55 -12.38 33.04
N GLY A 211 -0.18 -13.65 33.24
CA GLY A 211 0.36 -14.56 32.22
C GLY A 211 -0.61 -14.78 31.05
N ASN A 212 -1.90 -14.99 31.34
CA ASN A 212 -2.93 -15.15 30.30
C ASN A 212 -3.10 -13.88 29.44
N ILE A 213 -3.07 -12.69 30.08
CA ILE A 213 -3.12 -11.41 29.38
C ILE A 213 -1.88 -11.22 28.50
N ALA A 214 -0.70 -11.55 29.02
CA ALA A 214 0.55 -11.44 28.27
C ALA A 214 0.57 -12.40 27.07
N LEU A 215 0.10 -13.64 27.23
CA LEU A 215 0.01 -14.62 26.15
C LEU A 215 -0.98 -14.17 25.07
N ALA A 216 -2.15 -13.68 25.45
CA ALA A 216 -3.12 -13.11 24.51
C ALA A 216 -2.51 -11.92 23.75
N GLY A 217 -1.83 -11.01 24.46
CA GLY A 217 -1.14 -9.87 23.88
C GLY A 217 -0.04 -10.28 22.88
N LYS A 218 0.74 -11.32 23.20
CA LYS A 218 1.77 -11.86 22.30
C LYS A 218 1.17 -12.40 21.00
N LYS A 219 0.01 -13.07 21.08
CA LYS A 219 -0.69 -13.62 19.89
C LYS A 219 -1.33 -12.53 19.04
N LEU A 220 -1.76 -11.43 19.64
CA LEU A 220 -2.33 -10.27 18.94
C LEU A 220 -1.27 -9.42 18.24
N ASN A 221 -0.09 -9.31 18.85
CA ASN A 221 0.97 -8.41 18.38
C ASN A 221 1.48 -8.80 16.98
N GLY A 222 1.55 -7.82 16.08
CA GLY A 222 2.01 -8.03 14.70
C GLY A 222 0.90 -8.41 13.71
N THR A 223 -0.37 -8.43 14.15
CA THR A 223 -1.51 -8.67 13.23
C THR A 223 -1.58 -7.56 12.18
N VAL A 224 -1.69 -7.96 10.92
CA VAL A 224 -1.90 -7.05 9.79
C VAL A 224 -3.20 -7.41 9.10
N LEU A 225 -4.06 -6.43 8.87
CA LEU A 225 -5.36 -6.59 8.22
C LEU A 225 -5.34 -5.88 6.88
N ALA A 226 -5.55 -6.61 5.80
CA ALA A 226 -5.73 -6.01 4.48
C ALA A 226 -6.98 -5.09 4.44
N ALA A 227 -7.07 -4.24 3.43
CA ALA A 227 -8.28 -3.44 3.22
C ALA A 227 -9.49 -4.36 2.96
N GLY A 228 -10.57 -4.18 3.71
CA GLY A 228 -11.78 -5.00 3.67
C GLY A 228 -11.73 -6.27 4.51
N GLU A 229 -10.59 -6.63 5.09
CA GLU A 229 -10.45 -7.84 5.90
C GLU A 229 -11.12 -7.70 7.26
N GLU A 230 -11.73 -8.80 7.73
CA GLU A 230 -12.32 -8.89 9.06
C GLU A 230 -11.33 -9.47 10.08
N PHE A 231 -11.11 -8.76 11.15
CA PHE A 231 -10.44 -9.26 12.36
C PHE A 231 -11.41 -10.13 13.19
N SER A 232 -10.90 -11.23 13.74
CA SER A 232 -11.56 -12.06 14.76
C SER A 232 -10.59 -12.29 15.90
N PHE A 233 -10.98 -11.89 17.10
CA PHE A 233 -10.16 -12.09 18.31
C PHE A 233 -9.95 -13.57 18.58
N ASN A 234 -11.02 -14.39 18.49
CA ASN A 234 -10.95 -15.83 18.75
C ASN A 234 -10.06 -16.54 17.74
N ARG A 235 -10.10 -16.16 16.45
CA ARG A 235 -9.22 -16.71 15.42
C ARG A 235 -7.76 -16.34 15.68
N THR A 236 -7.49 -15.11 16.08
CA THR A 236 -6.12 -14.59 16.29
C THR A 236 -5.48 -15.14 17.54
N VAL A 237 -6.21 -15.18 18.66
CA VAL A 237 -5.70 -15.68 19.95
C VAL A 237 -5.76 -17.18 20.06
N GLY A 238 -6.71 -17.84 19.37
CA GLY A 238 -6.93 -19.26 19.41
C GLY A 238 -7.65 -19.73 20.69
N GLU A 239 -7.81 -21.03 20.82
CA GLU A 239 -8.48 -21.66 21.97
C GLU A 239 -7.71 -21.44 23.27
N ARG A 240 -8.43 -21.10 24.32
CA ARG A 240 -7.90 -20.84 25.67
C ARG A 240 -7.83 -22.16 26.44
N THR A 241 -6.84 -22.98 26.14
CA THR A 241 -6.59 -24.30 26.77
C THR A 241 -5.23 -24.31 27.48
N ARG A 242 -5.04 -25.24 28.42
CA ARG A 242 -3.73 -25.46 29.06
C ARG A 242 -2.67 -25.88 28.04
N ALA A 243 -3.05 -26.66 27.02
CA ALA A 243 -2.16 -27.07 25.93
C ALA A 243 -1.65 -25.87 25.13
N ASN A 244 -2.46 -24.79 25.00
CA ASN A 244 -2.07 -23.54 24.34
C ASN A 244 -1.37 -22.54 25.29
N GLY A 245 -1.01 -22.97 26.52
CA GLY A 245 -0.26 -22.20 27.51
C GLY A 245 -1.10 -21.29 28.42
N PHE A 246 -2.44 -21.38 28.38
CA PHE A 246 -3.31 -20.63 29.27
C PHE A 246 -3.45 -21.35 30.63
N SER A 247 -3.45 -20.55 31.69
CA SER A 247 -3.58 -20.99 33.08
C SER A 247 -4.99 -20.74 33.63
N GLU A 248 -5.33 -21.45 34.70
CA GLU A 248 -6.54 -21.15 35.47
C GLU A 248 -6.41 -19.83 36.21
N ALA A 249 -7.45 -19.01 36.13
CA ALA A 249 -7.58 -17.76 36.83
C ALA A 249 -9.08 -17.40 36.94
N PRO A 250 -9.48 -16.44 37.77
CA PRO A 250 -10.89 -16.05 37.91
C PRO A 250 -11.50 -15.61 36.58
N VAL A 251 -12.63 -16.23 36.20
CA VAL A 251 -13.51 -15.86 35.08
C VAL A 251 -14.89 -15.53 35.59
N ILE A 252 -15.65 -14.70 34.87
CA ILE A 252 -17.07 -14.44 35.15
C ILE A 252 -17.87 -15.51 34.38
N PHE A 253 -18.62 -16.31 35.11
CA PHE A 253 -19.51 -17.32 34.54
C PHE A 253 -20.83 -17.28 35.32
N ASP A 254 -21.94 -17.19 34.62
CA ASP A 254 -23.30 -17.10 35.20
C ASP A 254 -23.44 -16.10 36.38
N GLY A 255 -22.82 -14.91 36.19
CA GLY A 255 -22.87 -13.85 37.22
C GLY A 255 -21.96 -14.07 38.42
N GLU A 256 -21.09 -15.07 38.43
CA GLU A 256 -20.15 -15.39 39.49
C GLU A 256 -18.69 -15.46 39.02
N PHE A 257 -17.75 -15.25 39.99
CA PHE A 257 -16.34 -15.46 39.75
C PHE A 257 -15.96 -16.89 40.10
N ILE A 258 -15.69 -17.71 39.08
CA ILE A 258 -15.20 -19.10 39.22
C ILE A 258 -13.78 -19.23 38.67
N SER A 259 -13.09 -20.34 39.05
CA SER A 259 -11.81 -20.66 38.45
C SER A 259 -12.03 -21.24 37.02
N GLY A 260 -11.33 -20.71 36.03
CA GLY A 260 -11.43 -21.17 34.67
C GLY A 260 -10.17 -20.86 33.85
N VAL A 261 -9.90 -21.70 32.83
CA VAL A 261 -8.74 -21.51 31.98
C VAL A 261 -8.90 -20.26 31.12
N GLY A 262 -7.89 -19.39 31.10
CA GLY A 262 -7.88 -18.15 30.30
C GLY A 262 -8.46 -16.93 31.01
N GLY A 263 -8.66 -16.99 32.35
CA GLY A 263 -9.07 -15.79 33.09
C GLY A 263 -8.17 -14.61 32.83
N GLY A 264 -8.76 -13.45 32.48
CA GLY A 264 -8.05 -12.23 32.05
C GLY A 264 -8.07 -11.96 30.54
N VAL A 265 -8.34 -12.95 29.68
CA VAL A 265 -8.33 -12.78 28.22
C VAL A 265 -9.41 -11.78 27.75
N CYS A 266 -10.57 -11.73 28.39
CA CYS A 266 -11.60 -10.71 28.09
C CYS A 266 -11.12 -9.27 28.33
N GLN A 267 -10.11 -9.04 29.17
CA GLN A 267 -9.48 -7.73 29.28
C GLN A 267 -8.65 -7.39 28.05
N ALA A 268 -7.96 -8.37 27.45
CA ALA A 268 -7.24 -8.16 26.19
C ALA A 268 -8.22 -7.86 25.04
N SER A 269 -9.35 -8.59 24.92
CA SER A 269 -10.36 -8.32 23.88
C SER A 269 -11.00 -6.94 24.09
N THR A 270 -11.32 -6.56 25.32
CA THR A 270 -11.82 -5.22 25.65
C THR A 270 -10.83 -4.13 25.24
N THR A 271 -9.54 -4.35 25.44
CA THR A 271 -8.51 -3.38 25.02
C THR A 271 -8.45 -3.24 23.50
N VAL A 272 -8.52 -4.37 22.76
CA VAL A 272 -8.61 -4.39 21.28
C VAL A 272 -9.87 -3.66 20.81
N TYR A 273 -11.03 -3.96 21.40
CA TYR A 273 -12.31 -3.33 21.06
C TYR A 273 -12.24 -1.81 21.13
N ASN A 274 -11.72 -1.31 22.24
CA ASN A 274 -11.61 0.13 22.44
C ASN A 274 -10.59 0.80 21.51
N ALA A 275 -9.45 0.14 21.25
CA ALA A 275 -8.49 0.62 20.26
C ALA A 275 -9.11 0.65 18.85
N ALA A 276 -9.91 -0.37 18.49
CA ALA A 276 -10.63 -0.44 17.23
C ALA A 276 -11.68 0.67 17.09
N LEU A 277 -12.46 0.95 18.12
CA LEU A 277 -13.40 2.09 18.16
C LEU A 277 -12.68 3.42 17.94
N LEU A 278 -11.57 3.65 18.66
CA LEU A 278 -10.78 4.88 18.55
C LEU A 278 -10.08 5.01 17.18
N ALA A 279 -9.80 3.89 16.52
CA ALA A 279 -9.28 3.85 15.18
C ALA A 279 -10.36 3.97 14.08
N GLY A 280 -11.64 4.03 14.45
CA GLY A 280 -12.77 4.12 13.51
C GLY A 280 -13.03 2.84 12.73
N MET A 281 -12.67 1.67 13.27
CA MET A 281 -12.99 0.37 12.68
C MET A 281 -14.49 0.08 12.76
N GLU A 282 -15.02 -0.65 11.80
CA GLU A 282 -16.41 -1.10 11.77
C GLU A 282 -16.55 -2.36 12.64
N ILE A 283 -17.10 -2.23 13.85
CA ILE A 283 -17.36 -3.36 14.74
C ILE A 283 -18.52 -4.19 14.19
N THR A 284 -18.28 -5.48 13.93
CA THR A 284 -19.26 -6.42 13.38
C THR A 284 -19.79 -7.39 14.45
N GLU A 285 -19.02 -7.67 15.52
CA GLU A 285 -19.44 -8.51 16.62
C GLU A 285 -18.79 -8.05 17.94
N TYR A 286 -19.59 -7.94 19.00
CA TYR A 286 -19.14 -7.73 20.38
C TYR A 286 -20.19 -8.28 21.35
N HIS A 287 -19.76 -8.64 22.55
CA HIS A 287 -20.64 -9.14 23.61
C HIS A 287 -20.32 -8.43 24.94
N PRO A 288 -21.34 -7.94 25.70
CA PRO A 288 -21.13 -7.42 27.03
C PRO A 288 -20.91 -8.53 28.06
N HIS A 289 -20.24 -8.23 29.16
CA HIS A 289 -20.26 -9.10 30.32
C HIS A 289 -21.61 -8.99 31.04
N SER A 290 -22.00 -10.04 31.78
CA SER A 290 -23.18 -10.00 32.68
C SER A 290 -23.00 -9.06 33.87
N LEU A 291 -21.75 -8.91 34.33
CA LEU A 291 -21.37 -8.01 35.44
C LEU A 291 -20.47 -6.88 34.94
N SER A 292 -20.58 -5.68 35.56
CA SER A 292 -19.67 -4.59 35.22
C SER A 292 -18.25 -4.91 35.66
N VAL A 293 -17.29 -4.73 34.70
CA VAL A 293 -15.87 -4.93 34.95
C VAL A 293 -15.18 -3.66 35.40
N GLY A 294 -14.10 -3.77 36.17
CA GLY A 294 -13.44 -2.61 36.78
C GLY A 294 -12.30 -1.98 35.98
N TYR A 295 -11.97 -2.51 34.78
CA TYR A 295 -10.83 -2.05 33.99
C TYR A 295 -11.21 -1.19 32.77
N VAL A 296 -12.51 -0.97 32.57
CA VAL A 296 -13.06 -0.10 31.52
C VAL A 296 -14.40 0.46 31.96
N GLU A 297 -14.82 1.61 31.46
CA GLU A 297 -16.13 2.20 31.70
C GLU A 297 -17.25 1.30 31.14
N PRO A 298 -18.44 1.31 31.74
CA PRO A 298 -19.61 0.58 31.27
C PRO A 298 -19.92 0.86 29.79
N SER A 299 -20.44 -0.12 29.06
CA SER A 299 -20.72 -0.10 27.62
C SER A 299 -19.47 0.00 26.74
N PHE A 300 -18.28 -0.36 27.28
CA PHE A 300 -17.06 -0.45 26.49
C PHE A 300 -16.25 -1.73 26.76
N ASP A 301 -16.81 -2.69 27.44
CA ASP A 301 -16.26 -4.04 27.58
C ASP A 301 -16.60 -4.90 26.34
N ALA A 302 -15.79 -5.92 26.13
CA ALA A 302 -15.99 -6.91 25.07
C ALA A 302 -15.62 -8.31 25.61
N MET A 303 -16.63 -9.08 25.96
CA MET A 303 -16.48 -10.47 26.38
C MET A 303 -16.19 -11.36 25.18
N VAL A 304 -15.32 -12.34 25.37
CA VAL A 304 -15.04 -13.40 24.41
C VAL A 304 -15.10 -14.76 25.11
N SER A 305 -15.73 -15.74 24.48
CA SER A 305 -15.91 -17.08 25.06
C SER A 305 -16.01 -18.15 23.98
N GLY A 306 -15.07 -19.08 23.92
CA GLY A 306 -15.09 -20.25 23.06
C GLY A 306 -15.50 -19.93 21.63
N LYS A 307 -16.56 -20.62 21.15
CA LYS A 307 -17.10 -20.41 19.78
C LYS A 307 -18.31 -19.45 19.74
N ASN A 308 -18.88 -19.09 20.87
CA ASN A 308 -20.18 -18.41 20.95
C ASN A 308 -20.09 -16.88 21.04
N CYS A 309 -18.99 -16.34 21.56
CA CYS A 309 -18.81 -14.90 21.74
C CYS A 309 -17.44 -14.51 21.19
N ASP A 310 -17.41 -13.68 20.16
CA ASP A 310 -16.19 -13.16 19.57
C ASP A 310 -16.19 -11.62 19.59
N LEU A 311 -15.05 -11.05 19.39
CA LEU A 311 -14.89 -9.66 19.02
C LEU A 311 -14.43 -9.62 17.56
N ARG A 312 -15.23 -8.98 16.70
CA ARG A 312 -14.93 -8.83 15.29
C ARG A 312 -15.07 -7.39 14.83
N PHE A 313 -14.23 -6.99 13.90
CA PHE A 313 -14.33 -5.72 13.20
C PHE A 313 -13.71 -5.79 11.80
N VAL A 314 -14.15 -4.92 10.91
CA VAL A 314 -13.68 -4.85 9.52
C VAL A 314 -12.82 -3.61 9.31
N ASN A 315 -11.71 -3.79 8.59
CA ASN A 315 -10.86 -2.69 8.12
C ASN A 315 -11.49 -2.01 6.90
N ARG A 316 -12.17 -0.88 7.07
CA ARG A 316 -12.77 -0.06 5.99
C ARG A 316 -11.90 1.13 5.56
N THR A 317 -10.63 1.20 5.94
CA THR A 317 -9.77 2.35 5.66
C THR A 317 -9.29 2.46 4.21
N GLY A 318 -9.46 1.38 3.44
CA GLY A 318 -8.96 1.28 2.06
C GLY A 318 -7.43 1.07 1.95
N ALA A 319 -6.74 0.79 3.08
CA ALA A 319 -5.32 0.48 3.17
C ALA A 319 -5.08 -0.56 4.27
N PRO A 320 -3.92 -1.20 4.35
CA PRO A 320 -3.59 -2.11 5.44
C PRO A 320 -3.66 -1.41 6.81
N VAL A 321 -4.10 -2.15 7.83
CA VAL A 321 -4.07 -1.76 9.25
C VAL A 321 -3.15 -2.71 10.00
N TYR A 322 -2.26 -2.13 10.82
CA TYR A 322 -1.26 -2.85 11.60
C TYR A 322 -1.62 -2.74 13.07
N LEU A 323 -1.71 -3.89 13.76
CA LEU A 323 -1.99 -3.95 15.19
C LEU A 323 -0.72 -4.28 15.96
N THR A 324 -0.39 -3.44 16.94
CA THR A 324 0.62 -3.76 17.95
C THR A 324 -0.05 -3.95 19.31
N CYS A 325 0.47 -4.89 20.10
CA CYS A 325 0.01 -5.15 21.44
C CYS A 325 1.20 -5.28 22.38
N ARG A 326 1.26 -4.44 23.42
CA ARG A 326 2.31 -4.45 24.44
C ARG A 326 1.70 -4.75 25.80
N VAL A 327 2.37 -5.64 26.53
CA VAL A 327 1.99 -5.99 27.90
C VAL A 327 3.20 -5.78 28.79
N GLU A 328 3.17 -4.71 29.54
CA GLU A 328 4.27 -4.31 30.42
C GLU A 328 3.76 -3.56 31.65
N ASN A 329 4.48 -3.64 32.76
CA ASN A 329 4.19 -2.88 34.00
C ASN A 329 2.76 -2.98 34.51
N GLY A 330 2.07 -4.14 34.34
CA GLY A 330 0.68 -4.32 34.76
C GLY A 330 -0.33 -3.60 33.87
N ALA A 331 0.04 -3.31 32.63
CA ALA A 331 -0.85 -2.73 31.63
C ALA A 331 -0.77 -3.52 30.33
N ILE A 332 -1.89 -3.57 29.61
CA ILE A 332 -1.95 -4.01 28.21
C ILE A 332 -2.37 -2.82 27.35
N THR A 333 -1.57 -2.50 26.33
CA THR A 333 -1.81 -1.43 25.37
C THR A 333 -1.93 -2.02 23.97
N VAL A 334 -3.02 -1.70 23.28
CA VAL A 334 -3.24 -2.04 21.87
C VAL A 334 -3.25 -0.76 21.06
N SER A 335 -2.52 -0.74 19.97
CA SER A 335 -2.48 0.38 19.02
C SER A 335 -2.73 -0.12 17.60
N LEU A 336 -3.57 0.60 16.85
CA LEU A 336 -3.84 0.37 15.44
C LEU A 336 -3.22 1.50 14.62
N TYR A 337 -2.48 1.13 13.60
CA TYR A 337 -1.84 2.05 12.66
C TYR A 337 -2.35 1.79 11.26
N GLY A 338 -2.42 2.83 10.43
CA GLY A 338 -2.90 2.70 9.07
C GLY A 338 -2.92 4.03 8.33
N LYS A 339 -3.68 4.09 7.24
CA LYS A 339 -3.84 5.29 6.43
C LYS A 339 -4.39 6.44 7.28
N LYS A 340 -3.69 7.58 7.21
CA LYS A 340 -4.09 8.83 7.89
C LYS A 340 -5.58 9.12 7.68
N SER A 341 -6.32 9.25 8.78
CA SER A 341 -7.73 9.59 8.79
C SER A 341 -7.93 11.11 8.94
N ALA A 342 -8.97 11.65 8.29
CA ALA A 342 -9.43 13.02 8.54
C ALA A 342 -10.23 13.13 9.86
N TYR A 343 -10.55 12.00 10.49
CA TYR A 343 -11.36 11.91 11.68
C TYR A 343 -10.59 11.31 12.85
N THR A 344 -10.92 11.76 14.06
CA THR A 344 -10.55 11.13 15.32
C THR A 344 -11.82 10.78 16.09
N PHE A 345 -11.72 9.82 17.02
CA PHE A 345 -12.86 9.30 17.74
C PHE A 345 -12.64 9.38 19.24
N ARG A 346 -13.72 9.61 19.99
CA ARG A 346 -13.76 9.53 21.46
C ARG A 346 -14.93 8.68 21.89
N ARG A 347 -14.77 8.00 23.01
CA ARG A 347 -15.78 7.20 23.66
C ARG A 347 -16.43 8.00 24.78
N GLU A 348 -17.72 7.83 25.00
CA GLU A 348 -18.46 8.46 26.11
C GLU A 348 -19.41 7.43 26.70
N SER A 349 -19.21 7.08 27.97
CA SER A 349 -20.07 6.19 28.74
C SER A 349 -21.03 7.00 29.60
N VAL A 350 -22.30 6.66 29.55
CA VAL A 350 -23.35 7.31 30.38
C VAL A 350 -24.10 6.23 31.14
N VAL A 351 -23.96 6.22 32.44
CA VAL A 351 -24.78 5.38 33.32
C VAL A 351 -26.17 6.02 33.38
N THR A 352 -27.20 5.29 33.00
CA THR A 352 -28.59 5.75 32.93
C THR A 352 -29.42 5.32 34.13
N GLU A 353 -29.04 4.22 34.79
CA GLU A 353 -29.77 3.67 35.92
C GLU A 353 -28.82 2.87 36.82
N LYS A 354 -28.99 2.91 38.12
CA LYS A 354 -28.38 1.98 39.08
C LYS A 354 -29.41 0.96 39.52
N ILE A 355 -29.00 -0.30 39.64
CA ILE A 355 -29.88 -1.41 40.07
C ILE A 355 -29.39 -1.89 41.42
N SER A 356 -30.19 -1.72 42.47
CA SER A 356 -29.83 -2.19 43.80
C SER A 356 -29.63 -3.70 43.84
N PRO A 357 -28.68 -4.20 44.64
CA PRO A 357 -28.52 -5.64 44.82
C PRO A 357 -29.75 -6.23 45.57
N PRO A 358 -30.05 -7.50 45.32
CA PRO A 358 -31.04 -8.25 46.11
C PRO A 358 -30.65 -8.33 47.57
N GLU A 359 -31.64 -8.66 48.44
CA GLU A 359 -31.41 -8.94 49.85
C GLU A 359 -30.24 -9.93 50.05
N PRO A 360 -29.43 -9.73 51.12
CA PRO A 360 -28.29 -10.60 51.39
C PRO A 360 -28.71 -12.06 51.57
N GLU A 361 -27.86 -12.97 51.16
CA GLU A 361 -27.93 -14.38 51.48
C GLU A 361 -27.01 -14.65 52.67
N TYR A 362 -27.46 -15.48 53.63
CA TYR A 362 -26.66 -15.84 54.79
C TYR A 362 -26.08 -17.26 54.59
N ALA A 363 -24.81 -17.39 54.82
CA ALA A 363 -24.12 -18.66 54.70
C ALA A 363 -24.66 -19.66 55.73
N GLU A 364 -25.11 -20.81 55.28
CA GLU A 364 -25.62 -21.84 56.17
C GLU A 364 -24.51 -22.58 56.95
N ASP A 365 -23.32 -22.63 56.32
CA ASP A 365 -22.12 -23.25 56.91
C ASP A 365 -20.92 -22.29 56.85
N GLY A 366 -19.98 -22.45 57.81
CA GLY A 366 -18.79 -21.59 57.93
C GLY A 366 -17.81 -21.68 56.73
N ASN A 367 -18.09 -22.49 55.72
CA ASN A 367 -17.24 -22.68 54.53
C ASN A 367 -17.72 -21.90 53.31
N ALA A 368 -18.88 -21.22 53.39
CA ALA A 368 -19.38 -20.43 52.27
C ALA A 368 -18.46 -19.24 51.98
N LYS A 369 -18.17 -19.01 50.70
CA LYS A 369 -17.36 -17.86 50.27
C LYS A 369 -18.12 -16.55 50.45
N LEU A 370 -17.79 -15.78 51.49
CA LEU A 370 -18.37 -14.47 51.71
C LEU A 370 -18.08 -13.52 50.54
N ARG A 371 -19.06 -12.70 50.18
CA ARG A 371 -18.92 -11.64 49.17
C ARG A 371 -19.74 -10.40 49.51
N SER A 372 -19.22 -9.22 49.16
CA SER A 372 -19.95 -7.96 49.32
C SER A 372 -20.96 -7.75 48.19
N ALA A 373 -22.05 -7.07 48.50
CA ALA A 373 -23.00 -6.60 47.51
C ALA A 373 -22.33 -5.63 46.54
N LYS A 374 -22.80 -5.62 45.29
CA LYS A 374 -22.41 -4.65 44.27
C LYS A 374 -23.63 -4.24 43.45
N ASP A 375 -23.83 -2.92 43.27
CA ASP A 375 -24.87 -2.40 42.39
C ASP A 375 -24.71 -2.91 40.98
N GLY A 376 -25.82 -3.27 40.35
CA GLY A 376 -25.95 -3.37 38.92
C GLY A 376 -26.18 -1.99 38.31
N LEU A 377 -26.13 -1.92 36.99
CA LEU A 377 -26.37 -0.65 36.29
C LEU A 377 -26.82 -0.87 34.83
N LYS A 378 -27.54 0.12 34.30
CA LYS A 378 -27.75 0.27 32.86
C LYS A 378 -26.92 1.42 32.36
N SER A 379 -26.40 1.27 31.12
CA SER A 379 -25.55 2.32 30.53
C SER A 379 -25.72 2.41 29.01
N CYS A 380 -25.34 3.56 28.50
CA CYS A 380 -25.26 3.82 27.05
C CYS A 380 -23.80 4.15 26.66
N GLY A 381 -23.28 3.52 25.60
CA GLY A 381 -22.01 3.85 25.04
C GLY A 381 -22.18 4.66 23.74
N TYR A 382 -21.50 5.79 23.68
CA TYR A 382 -21.50 6.66 22.52
C TYR A 382 -20.10 6.72 21.91
N LEU A 383 -20.03 6.79 20.57
CA LEU A 383 -18.84 7.12 19.83
C LEU A 383 -19.00 8.49 19.20
N VAL A 384 -18.09 9.41 19.55
CA VAL A 384 -18.09 10.79 19.05
C VAL A 384 -16.99 10.93 18.04
N ARG A 385 -17.35 11.33 16.81
CA ARG A 385 -16.44 11.56 15.70
C ARG A 385 -16.10 13.03 15.58
N TYR A 386 -14.82 13.34 15.50
CA TYR A 386 -14.28 14.69 15.39
C TYR A 386 -13.60 14.89 14.03
N ARG A 387 -13.72 16.07 13.49
CA ARG A 387 -12.93 16.54 12.35
C ARG A 387 -12.26 17.87 12.72
N GLN A 388 -10.94 17.93 12.63
CA GLN A 388 -10.17 19.11 13.03
C GLN A 388 -10.49 19.62 14.45
N GLY A 389 -10.72 18.70 15.40
CA GLY A 389 -11.05 19.03 16.79
C GLY A 389 -12.51 19.39 17.06
N VAL A 390 -13.35 19.50 16.03
CA VAL A 390 -14.80 19.78 16.16
C VAL A 390 -15.58 18.47 16.11
N ALA A 391 -16.50 18.27 17.06
CA ALA A 391 -17.41 17.13 17.05
C ALA A 391 -18.41 17.26 15.88
N VAL A 392 -18.40 16.27 15.00
CA VAL A 392 -19.25 16.25 13.80
C VAL A 392 -20.37 15.22 13.89
N GLU A 393 -20.23 14.25 14.79
CA GLU A 393 -21.25 13.21 15.00
C GLU A 393 -21.09 12.62 16.42
N LYS A 394 -22.22 12.37 17.09
CA LYS A 394 -22.30 11.56 18.31
C LYS A 394 -23.28 10.42 18.06
N LYS A 395 -22.77 9.20 17.99
CA LYS A 395 -23.54 8.00 17.68
C LYS A 395 -23.69 7.14 18.92
N LEU A 396 -24.93 6.77 19.27
CA LEU A 396 -25.18 5.69 20.24
C LEU A 396 -24.77 4.38 19.57
N ILE A 397 -23.78 3.68 20.15
CA ILE A 397 -23.26 2.42 19.59
C ILE A 397 -23.78 1.20 20.34
N ARG A 398 -24.14 1.33 21.64
CA ARG A 398 -24.69 0.23 22.42
C ARG A 398 -25.44 0.69 23.67
N LYS A 399 -26.35 -0.15 24.18
CA LYS A 399 -27.00 -0.07 25.45
C LYS A 399 -26.82 -1.37 26.19
N ASP A 400 -26.38 -1.32 27.45
CA ASP A 400 -26.07 -2.52 28.23
C ASP A 400 -26.74 -2.47 29.56
N SER A 401 -26.96 -3.66 30.11
CA SER A 401 -27.45 -3.86 31.49
C SER A 401 -26.53 -4.87 32.20
N TYR A 402 -25.97 -4.47 33.30
CA TYR A 402 -25.10 -5.29 34.13
C TYR A 402 -25.86 -5.65 35.41
N ALA A 403 -25.89 -6.93 35.72
CA ALA A 403 -26.61 -7.44 36.88
C ALA A 403 -25.97 -6.96 38.19
N PRO A 404 -26.78 -6.71 39.25
CA PRO A 404 -26.26 -6.52 40.58
C PRO A 404 -25.73 -7.84 41.17
N VAL A 405 -24.82 -7.74 42.12
CA VAL A 405 -24.28 -8.88 42.86
C VAL A 405 -24.86 -8.90 44.24
N ARG A 406 -25.48 -10.01 44.64
CA ARG A 406 -26.00 -10.26 45.97
C ARG A 406 -24.85 -10.42 46.98
N ALA A 407 -24.98 -9.86 48.20
CA ALA A 407 -24.07 -10.15 49.27
C ALA A 407 -24.25 -11.58 49.79
N VAL A 408 -23.16 -12.23 50.20
CA VAL A 408 -23.18 -13.44 51.02
C VAL A 408 -22.49 -13.12 52.32
N LEU A 409 -23.26 -13.09 53.40
CA LEU A 409 -22.83 -12.67 54.75
C LEU A 409 -22.73 -13.90 55.69
N PRO A 410 -21.91 -13.86 56.72
CA PRO A 410 -21.96 -14.89 57.76
C PRO A 410 -23.33 -14.87 58.42
N LYS A 411 -23.83 -16.07 58.83
CA LYS A 411 -25.07 -16.18 59.61
C LYS A 411 -24.90 -15.34 60.84
N PRO A 412 -25.88 -14.47 61.20
CA PRO A 412 -25.85 -13.77 62.48
C PRO A 412 -25.79 -14.76 63.66
N GLU A 413 -24.87 -14.54 64.56
CA GLU A 413 -24.91 -15.30 65.82
C GLU A 413 -26.26 -15.06 66.51
N GLU A 414 -27.02 -16.14 66.78
CA GLU A 414 -28.21 -16.08 67.65
C GLU A 414 -27.71 -15.58 69.00
N LYS A 415 -28.07 -14.32 69.39
CA LYS A 415 -27.88 -13.89 70.77
C LYS A 415 -28.76 -14.80 71.64
N GLU A 416 -28.14 -15.70 72.45
CA GLU A 416 -28.82 -16.34 73.48
C GLU A 416 -29.53 -15.26 74.32
N GLU A 417 -30.87 -15.23 74.30
CA GLU A 417 -31.63 -14.39 75.25
C GLU A 417 -31.27 -14.89 76.63
N ASP A 418 -30.59 -14.05 77.42
CA ASP A 418 -30.24 -14.31 78.80
C ASP A 418 -31.56 -14.35 79.57
N ILE A 419 -32.16 -15.54 79.65
CA ILE A 419 -33.34 -15.82 80.46
C ILE A 419 -32.86 -15.85 81.91
N THR A 420 -32.65 -14.65 82.50
CA THR A 420 -32.54 -14.56 83.98
C THR A 420 -33.86 -14.94 84.61
N PRO A 421 -33.91 -16.04 85.40
CA PRO A 421 -35.13 -16.40 86.07
C PRO A 421 -35.41 -15.39 87.19
N ASN A 422 -36.55 -14.66 87.09
CA ASN A 422 -37.06 -13.81 88.13
C ASN A 422 -37.52 -14.72 89.32
N PHE A 423 -36.65 -14.96 90.23
CA PHE A 423 -37.06 -15.51 91.51
C PHE A 423 -37.70 -14.41 92.36
N THR A 424 -39.05 -14.38 92.41
CA THR A 424 -39.83 -13.65 93.37
C THR A 424 -39.88 -14.49 94.64
N ILE A 425 -39.21 -14.05 95.73
CA ILE A 425 -39.37 -14.65 97.05
C ILE A 425 -40.50 -13.89 97.71
N SER A 426 -41.58 -14.59 98.10
CA SER A 426 -42.68 -14.15 98.92
C SER A 426 -42.36 -14.31 100.42
#